data_86d358cc509fc596f760931f4c23643b
#
_entry.id   86d358cc509fc596f760931f4c23643b
#
_cell.length_a   1.000
_cell.length_b   1.000
_cell.length_c   1.000
_cell.angle_alpha   90.00
_cell.angle_beta   90.00
_cell.angle_gamma   90.00
#
_symmetry.space_group_name_H-M   'P 1'
#
loop_
_entity.id
_entity.type
_entity.pdbx_description
1 polymer ?
#
loop_
_entity_poly.entity_id
_entity_poly.type
_entity_poly.pdbx_seq_one_letter_code
_entity_poly.pdbx_strand_id
1 'polypeptide(L)'
;MGVKTDKQMRFKPRYKQLTIDGFKSSLDGLDKSNRWVWLGDHLPWEDFEKLYGQTLNNQTVGAGAKPTRMLIGAMIVKHITRLSDQDTIEMIQENPYMQYLCGLGEFTDQPIFDSSLFVDLRKRISDDDINKMTEALLKREQQMKEEMRKHREDEARDRGEEPPAAPAADENAAAFTDSKGREHKGVLKIDATCADAEVRYPVDVDIIDDGCRVMDRFIRRICKADHISVPYTYYGKARNAYRYLVKMKKKGGKLVKDTIEQMLSCLHRDILTLINLTAGEFRYRLDCLRKDQRRVLDATMKMYFQQEQMFCTGEHSCKDRIVSIFQSHVRPIVRGKASANVEFGAKIGVSIVEGYNFIDHHSWDAYNEGADLQLQIDKYQERFGCLPATILADKIYMNKANRAVLKDLEIKNYCKPLGRPPKDPPCPERQALMAKAVGQRNEIECSFGTGKRVYQANDIRAKLPETAECWTGMCYFAKNVMKFFRELCHTLYDLLRFLTLVAFWRGGLRPVRLVAVN
;
A
#
# COMPACT_ATOMS: atom_id res chain seq x y z
N MET A 1 -44.75 -10.69 3.77
CA MET A 1 -43.45 -11.03 4.37
C MET A 1 -42.68 -11.86 3.34
N GLY A 2 -41.81 -11.23 2.56
CA GLY A 2 -41.00 -11.88 1.55
C GLY A 2 -39.75 -12.47 2.19
N VAL A 3 -39.58 -13.78 2.06
CA VAL A 3 -38.38 -14.51 2.43
C VAL A 3 -37.23 -13.98 1.58
N LYS A 4 -36.25 -13.34 2.19
CA LYS A 4 -34.98 -13.01 1.54
C LYS A 4 -34.27 -14.32 1.25
N THR A 5 -34.35 -14.76 0.00
CA THR A 5 -33.50 -15.86 -0.48
C THR A 5 -32.05 -15.43 -0.35
N ASP A 6 -31.29 -16.20 0.44
CA ASP A 6 -29.82 -16.11 0.53
C ASP A 6 -29.25 -16.10 -0.89
N LYS A 7 -28.60 -14.97 -1.24
CA LYS A 7 -27.87 -14.85 -2.49
C LYS A 7 -26.66 -15.79 -2.44
N GLN A 8 -26.78 -16.96 -3.07
CA GLN A 8 -25.66 -17.85 -3.27
C GLN A 8 -24.52 -17.09 -3.96
N MET A 9 -23.44 -16.84 -3.20
CA MET A 9 -22.23 -16.30 -3.76
C MET A 9 -21.63 -17.28 -4.75
N ARG A 10 -21.20 -16.82 -5.95
CA ARG A 10 -20.45 -17.62 -6.94
C ARG A 10 -19.04 -17.99 -6.49
N PHE A 11 -18.70 -17.62 -5.34
CA PHE A 11 -17.49 -17.90 -4.65
C PHE A 11 -17.52 -19.35 -4.17
N LYS A 12 -16.55 -20.15 -4.57
CA LYS A 12 -16.34 -21.45 -3.96
C LYS A 12 -15.54 -21.22 -2.69
N PRO A 13 -16.11 -21.52 -1.51
CA PRO A 13 -15.34 -21.46 -0.29
C PRO A 13 -14.15 -22.42 -0.40
N ARG A 14 -13.14 -22.18 0.41
CA ARG A 14 -11.95 -23.02 0.51
C ARG A 14 -12.34 -24.48 0.67
N TYR A 15 -12.08 -25.29 -0.34
CA TYR A 15 -12.06 -26.72 -0.14
C TYR A 15 -10.70 -27.08 0.46
N LYS A 16 -10.68 -27.36 1.76
CA LYS A 16 -9.71 -28.30 2.27
C LYS A 16 -10.12 -29.63 1.65
N GLN A 17 -9.42 -30.07 0.63
CA GLN A 17 -9.65 -31.39 0.05
C GLN A 17 -9.45 -32.37 1.22
N LEU A 18 -10.53 -33.06 1.60
CA LEU A 18 -10.43 -34.11 2.60
C LEU A 18 -9.55 -35.18 1.98
N THR A 19 -8.33 -35.32 2.47
CA THR A 19 -7.46 -36.43 2.12
C THR A 19 -8.13 -37.69 2.63
N ILE A 20 -8.45 -38.61 1.72
CA ILE A 20 -8.79 -39.97 2.09
C ILE A 20 -7.54 -40.55 2.76
N ASP A 21 -7.67 -41.13 3.95
CA ASP A 21 -6.54 -41.74 4.67
C ASP A 21 -5.75 -42.65 3.76
N GLY A 22 -4.46 -42.31 3.53
CA GLY A 22 -3.56 -43.02 2.63
C GLY A 22 -3.18 -42.28 1.32
N PHE A 23 -3.93 -41.26 0.92
CA PHE A 23 -3.54 -40.40 -0.22
C PHE A 23 -2.75 -39.18 0.30
N LYS A 24 -1.45 -39.15 0.04
CA LYS A 24 -0.60 -37.98 0.30
C LYS A 24 -0.55 -37.11 -0.96
N SER A 25 -0.91 -35.86 -0.83
CA SER A 25 -0.63 -34.84 -1.84
C SER A 25 0.88 -34.66 -2.02
N SER A 26 1.32 -34.28 -3.21
CA SER A 26 2.72 -33.90 -3.47
C SER A 26 3.19 -32.72 -2.60
N LEU A 27 2.25 -31.95 -2.04
CA LEU A 27 2.53 -30.81 -1.16
C LEU A 27 2.49 -31.15 0.34
N ASP A 28 2.06 -32.35 0.73
CA ASP A 28 1.96 -32.75 2.16
C ASP A 28 3.32 -32.96 2.82
N GLY A 29 4.35 -33.26 2.03
CA GLY A 29 5.72 -33.48 2.51
C GLY A 29 6.57 -32.22 2.64
N LEU A 30 6.01 -31.03 2.45
CA LEU A 30 6.74 -29.77 2.53
C LEU A 30 7.18 -29.46 3.96
N ASP A 31 8.38 -28.88 4.09
CA ASP A 31 8.92 -28.42 5.37
C ASP A 31 8.01 -27.36 6.01
N LYS A 32 7.43 -27.73 7.18
CA LYS A 32 6.54 -26.85 7.93
C LYS A 32 7.22 -25.62 8.54
N SER A 33 8.55 -25.63 8.64
CA SER A 33 9.31 -24.47 9.09
C SER A 33 9.47 -23.41 8.00
N ASN A 34 9.19 -23.76 6.74
CA ASN A 34 9.23 -22.83 5.63
C ASN A 34 8.16 -21.73 5.80
N ARG A 35 8.57 -20.47 5.65
CA ARG A 35 7.67 -19.30 5.83
C ARG A 35 6.37 -19.38 5.01
N TRP A 36 6.41 -19.94 3.82
CA TRP A 36 5.23 -20.01 2.94
C TRP A 36 4.23 -21.06 3.43
N VAL A 37 4.72 -22.20 3.93
CA VAL A 37 3.88 -23.22 4.53
C VAL A 37 3.28 -22.70 5.83
N TRP A 38 4.12 -22.11 6.68
CA TRP A 38 3.69 -21.54 7.94
C TRP A 38 2.59 -20.47 7.74
N LEU A 39 2.81 -19.53 6.83
CA LEU A 39 1.81 -18.50 6.46
C LEU A 39 0.54 -19.16 5.88
N GLY A 40 0.69 -20.20 5.08
CA GLY A 40 -0.43 -20.97 4.52
C GLY A 40 -1.34 -21.58 5.59
N ASP A 41 -0.77 -21.98 6.73
CA ASP A 41 -1.49 -22.62 7.83
C ASP A 41 -2.07 -21.62 8.85
N HIS A 42 -1.44 -20.46 9.05
CA HIS A 42 -1.75 -19.59 10.18
C HIS A 42 -2.45 -18.28 9.80
N LEU A 43 -2.38 -17.86 8.53
CA LEU A 43 -3.12 -16.66 8.09
C LEU A 43 -4.64 -16.85 8.23
N PRO A 44 -5.40 -15.81 8.60
CA PRO A 44 -6.84 -15.87 8.79
C PRO A 44 -7.59 -15.91 7.45
N TRP A 45 -7.42 -17.00 6.70
CA TRP A 45 -7.98 -17.15 5.35
C TRP A 45 -9.50 -17.02 5.28
N GLU A 46 -10.21 -17.49 6.32
CA GLU A 46 -11.67 -17.40 6.37
C GLU A 46 -12.14 -15.94 6.44
N ASP A 47 -11.43 -15.10 7.19
CA ASP A 47 -11.75 -13.66 7.25
C ASP A 47 -11.41 -12.98 5.93
N PHE A 48 -10.27 -13.31 5.31
CA PHE A 48 -9.92 -12.80 3.99
C PHE A 48 -10.94 -13.22 2.92
N GLU A 49 -11.44 -14.44 3.00
CA GLU A 49 -12.48 -14.95 2.10
C GLU A 49 -13.79 -14.18 2.24
N LYS A 50 -14.22 -13.92 3.47
CA LYS A 50 -15.42 -13.13 3.74
C LYS A 50 -15.28 -11.70 3.19
N LEU A 51 -14.13 -11.05 3.45
CA LEU A 51 -13.87 -9.68 3.00
C LEU A 51 -13.84 -9.59 1.47
N TYR A 52 -13.05 -10.44 0.81
CA TYR A 52 -12.98 -10.42 -0.65
C TYR A 52 -14.29 -10.84 -1.32
N GLY A 53 -15.03 -11.77 -0.72
CA GLY A 53 -16.34 -12.20 -1.21
C GLY A 53 -17.35 -11.04 -1.32
N GLN A 54 -17.25 -10.04 -0.45
CA GLN A 54 -18.09 -8.84 -0.49
C GLN A 54 -17.78 -7.92 -1.69
N THR A 55 -16.56 -7.98 -2.22
CA THR A 55 -16.15 -7.16 -3.39
C THR A 55 -16.59 -7.77 -4.73
N LEU A 56 -17.10 -9.01 -4.73
CA LEU A 56 -17.50 -9.69 -5.95
C LEU A 56 -18.94 -9.32 -6.35
N ASN A 57 -19.12 -8.90 -7.59
CA ASN A 57 -20.45 -8.68 -8.16
C ASN A 57 -21.10 -10.03 -8.49
N ASN A 58 -22.29 -10.27 -7.93
CA ASN A 58 -23.11 -11.46 -8.18
C ASN A 58 -23.77 -11.41 -9.57
N GLN A 59 -23.01 -11.30 -10.64
CA GLN A 59 -23.56 -11.44 -11.99
C GLN A 59 -23.67 -12.92 -12.36
N THR A 60 -24.81 -13.30 -12.92
CA THR A 60 -25.11 -14.69 -13.30
C THR A 60 -24.35 -15.18 -14.53
N VAL A 61 -23.58 -14.31 -15.20
CA VAL A 61 -22.86 -14.59 -16.47
C VAL A 61 -21.37 -14.30 -16.28
N GLY A 62 -20.50 -15.23 -16.68
CA GLY A 62 -19.05 -15.09 -16.66
C GLY A 62 -18.30 -16.31 -16.10
N ALA A 63 -16.98 -16.32 -16.23
CA ALA A 63 -16.13 -17.35 -15.64
C ALA A 63 -16.23 -17.36 -14.10
N GLY A 64 -16.13 -18.55 -13.49
CA GLY A 64 -16.13 -18.68 -12.04
C GLY A 64 -14.95 -17.92 -11.42
N ALA A 65 -15.17 -17.29 -10.27
CA ALA A 65 -14.10 -16.63 -9.53
C ALA A 65 -13.04 -17.65 -9.08
N LYS A 66 -11.77 -17.28 -9.17
CA LYS A 66 -10.68 -18.06 -8.55
C LYS A 66 -10.80 -18.02 -7.03
N PRO A 67 -10.33 -19.05 -6.30
CA PRO A 67 -10.33 -19.05 -4.84
C PRO A 67 -9.61 -17.83 -4.24
N THR A 68 -10.16 -17.21 -3.22
CA THR A 68 -9.59 -16.01 -2.58
C THR A 68 -8.17 -16.26 -2.08
N ARG A 69 -7.93 -17.42 -1.45
CA ARG A 69 -6.60 -17.81 -0.96
C ARG A 69 -5.56 -17.80 -2.09
N MET A 70 -5.93 -18.27 -3.28
CA MET A 70 -5.05 -18.24 -4.45
C MET A 70 -4.71 -16.80 -4.86
N LEU A 71 -5.71 -15.92 -4.87
CA LEU A 71 -5.56 -14.53 -5.32
C LEU A 71 -4.77 -13.69 -4.31
N ILE A 72 -5.18 -13.72 -3.04
CA ILE A 72 -4.51 -12.97 -1.97
C ILE A 72 -3.13 -13.55 -1.69
N GLY A 73 -2.97 -14.88 -1.71
CA GLY A 73 -1.68 -15.56 -1.58
C GLY A 73 -0.69 -15.12 -2.65
N ALA A 74 -1.13 -15.08 -3.92
CA ALA A 74 -0.29 -14.58 -5.02
C ALA A 74 0.08 -13.09 -4.86
N MET A 75 -0.83 -12.23 -4.37
CA MET A 75 -0.52 -10.83 -4.06
C MET A 75 0.49 -10.71 -2.91
N ILE A 76 0.38 -11.53 -1.88
CA ILE A 76 1.38 -11.59 -0.79
C ILE A 76 2.74 -12.02 -1.33
N VAL A 77 2.81 -13.09 -2.14
CA VAL A 77 4.06 -13.52 -2.79
C VAL A 77 4.67 -12.37 -3.57
N LYS A 78 3.88 -11.74 -4.45
CA LYS A 78 4.33 -10.62 -5.29
C LYS A 78 5.00 -9.50 -4.50
N HIS A 79 4.35 -9.01 -3.45
CA HIS A 79 4.84 -7.87 -2.68
C HIS A 79 5.99 -8.22 -1.73
N ILE A 80 6.11 -9.49 -1.29
CA ILE A 80 7.27 -9.97 -0.53
C ILE A 80 8.48 -10.18 -1.45
N THR A 81 8.27 -10.74 -2.66
CA THR A 81 9.35 -11.03 -3.62
C THR A 81 9.70 -9.85 -4.52
N ARG A 82 8.84 -8.83 -4.62
CA ARG A 82 8.99 -7.63 -5.46
C ARG A 82 9.03 -7.91 -6.96
N LEU A 83 8.47 -9.01 -7.39
CA LEU A 83 8.46 -9.43 -8.79
C LEU A 83 7.40 -8.66 -9.61
N SER A 84 7.52 -8.69 -10.93
CA SER A 84 6.45 -8.24 -11.84
C SER A 84 5.23 -9.15 -11.72
N ASP A 85 4.09 -8.77 -12.30
CA ASP A 85 2.90 -9.62 -12.33
C ASP A 85 3.19 -10.96 -13.03
N GLN A 86 3.92 -10.91 -14.14
CA GLN A 86 4.29 -12.10 -14.92
C GLN A 86 5.28 -12.98 -14.15
N ASP A 87 6.39 -12.41 -13.68
CA ASP A 87 7.41 -13.16 -12.96
C ASP A 87 6.87 -13.77 -11.65
N THR A 88 5.85 -13.13 -11.04
CA THR A 88 5.18 -13.70 -9.86
C THR A 88 4.46 -14.99 -10.19
N ILE A 89 3.73 -15.04 -11.30
CA ILE A 89 3.04 -16.26 -11.74
C ILE A 89 4.04 -17.36 -12.07
N GLU A 90 5.11 -17.03 -12.80
CA GLU A 90 6.20 -17.97 -13.13
C GLU A 90 6.89 -18.50 -11.87
N MET A 91 7.21 -17.63 -10.91
CA MET A 91 7.81 -18.04 -9.64
C MET A 91 6.89 -18.96 -8.82
N ILE A 92 5.57 -18.71 -8.79
CA ILE A 92 4.61 -19.59 -8.11
C ILE A 92 4.52 -20.94 -8.84
N GLN A 93 4.54 -20.94 -10.17
CA GLN A 93 4.50 -22.14 -10.99
C GLN A 93 5.70 -23.08 -10.72
N GLU A 94 6.88 -22.51 -10.47
CA GLU A 94 8.11 -23.25 -10.21
C GLU A 94 8.29 -23.66 -8.74
N ASN A 95 7.54 -23.04 -7.79
CA ASN A 95 7.80 -23.18 -6.37
C ASN A 95 6.64 -23.84 -5.60
N PRO A 96 6.78 -25.12 -5.15
CA PRO A 96 5.73 -25.83 -4.45
C PRO A 96 5.32 -25.18 -3.11
N TYR A 97 6.25 -24.52 -2.42
CA TYR A 97 5.95 -23.80 -1.18
C TYR A 97 5.02 -22.60 -1.40
N MET A 98 5.22 -21.85 -2.50
CA MET A 98 4.34 -20.74 -2.86
C MET A 98 2.98 -21.24 -3.35
N GLN A 99 2.95 -22.38 -4.04
CA GLN A 99 1.68 -23.04 -4.42
C GLN A 99 0.88 -23.44 -3.19
N TYR A 100 1.55 -23.97 -2.15
CA TYR A 100 0.91 -24.31 -0.88
C TYR A 100 0.29 -23.06 -0.21
N LEU A 101 1.02 -21.94 -0.14
CA LEU A 101 0.48 -20.67 0.33
C LEU A 101 -0.78 -20.28 -0.43
N CYS A 102 -0.75 -20.40 -1.75
CA CYS A 102 -1.88 -20.09 -2.63
C CYS A 102 -3.05 -21.09 -2.52
N GLY A 103 -2.91 -22.13 -1.69
CA GLY A 103 -3.97 -23.09 -1.38
C GLY A 103 -4.19 -24.14 -2.46
N LEU A 104 -3.17 -24.45 -3.28
CA LEU A 104 -3.23 -25.59 -4.18
C LEU A 104 -3.15 -26.89 -3.35
N GLY A 105 -3.93 -27.89 -3.75
CA GLY A 105 -3.90 -29.22 -3.15
C GLY A 105 -2.78 -30.11 -3.68
N GLU A 106 -2.33 -29.86 -4.92
CA GLU A 106 -1.29 -30.62 -5.60
C GLU A 106 -0.36 -29.68 -6.35
N PHE A 107 0.89 -30.12 -6.54
CA PHE A 107 1.84 -29.37 -7.38
C PHE A 107 1.36 -29.35 -8.84
N THR A 108 1.46 -28.20 -9.45
CA THR A 108 1.17 -28.01 -10.88
C THR A 108 2.28 -27.19 -11.53
N ASP A 109 2.63 -27.57 -12.76
CA ASP A 109 3.52 -26.83 -13.65
C ASP A 109 2.75 -25.82 -14.53
N GLN A 110 1.43 -25.70 -14.34
CA GLN A 110 0.60 -24.77 -15.07
C GLN A 110 0.43 -23.44 -14.31
N PRO A 111 0.30 -22.30 -15.01
CA PRO A 111 0.01 -21.03 -14.39
C PRO A 111 -1.28 -21.09 -13.56
N ILE A 112 -1.25 -20.62 -12.32
CA ILE A 112 -2.44 -20.62 -11.44
C ILE A 112 -3.56 -19.72 -11.99
N PHE A 113 -3.18 -18.64 -12.66
CA PHE A 113 -4.06 -17.76 -13.45
C PHE A 113 -3.22 -16.87 -14.37
N ASP A 114 -3.86 -16.16 -15.30
CA ASP A 114 -3.20 -15.20 -16.18
C ASP A 114 -2.76 -13.94 -15.40
N SER A 115 -1.54 -13.45 -15.63
CA SER A 115 -0.97 -12.32 -14.91
C SER A 115 -1.81 -11.03 -15.00
N SER A 116 -2.62 -10.87 -16.05
CA SER A 116 -3.55 -9.74 -16.20
C SER A 116 -4.60 -9.67 -15.09
N LEU A 117 -4.91 -10.81 -14.44
CA LEU A 117 -5.86 -10.84 -13.32
C LEU A 117 -5.41 -10.00 -12.13
N PHE A 118 -4.11 -9.78 -11.93
CA PHE A 118 -3.62 -8.86 -10.90
C PHE A 118 -4.13 -7.43 -11.09
N VAL A 119 -4.33 -6.99 -12.34
CA VAL A 119 -4.89 -5.66 -12.61
C VAL A 119 -6.33 -5.57 -12.13
N ASP A 120 -7.13 -6.61 -12.37
CA ASP A 120 -8.52 -6.65 -11.94
C ASP A 120 -8.66 -6.82 -10.43
N LEU A 121 -7.75 -7.56 -9.79
CA LEU A 121 -7.67 -7.65 -8.34
C LEU A 121 -7.41 -6.27 -7.71
N ARG A 122 -6.42 -5.55 -8.22
CA ARG A 122 -6.09 -4.19 -7.72
C ARG A 122 -7.21 -3.17 -7.91
N LYS A 123 -8.14 -3.37 -8.84
CA LYS A 123 -9.32 -2.51 -8.98
C LYS A 123 -10.43 -2.85 -7.99
N ARG A 124 -10.44 -4.05 -7.43
CA ARG A 124 -11.50 -4.55 -6.55
C ARG A 124 -11.21 -4.37 -5.07
N ILE A 125 -9.95 -4.36 -4.70
CA ILE A 125 -9.49 -4.29 -3.32
C ILE A 125 -9.16 -2.84 -2.99
N SER A 126 -9.88 -2.27 -2.05
CA SER A 126 -9.67 -0.90 -1.53
C SER A 126 -8.68 -0.88 -0.35
N ASP A 127 -8.22 0.31 0.04
CA ASP A 127 -7.44 0.49 1.27
C ASP A 127 -8.23 0.04 2.51
N ASP A 128 -9.55 0.23 2.53
CA ASP A 128 -10.41 -0.21 3.62
C ASP A 128 -10.45 -1.74 3.73
N ASP A 129 -10.54 -2.45 2.60
CA ASP A 129 -10.46 -3.92 2.59
C ASP A 129 -9.10 -4.41 3.11
N ILE A 130 -8.01 -3.74 2.73
CA ILE A 130 -6.65 -4.06 3.18
C ILE A 130 -6.50 -3.79 4.68
N ASN A 131 -7.07 -2.70 5.19
CA ASN A 131 -7.09 -2.40 6.60
C ASN A 131 -7.87 -3.46 7.39
N LYS A 132 -9.04 -3.89 6.92
CA LYS A 132 -9.81 -4.99 7.53
C LYS A 132 -9.04 -6.33 7.52
N MET A 133 -8.31 -6.64 6.43
CA MET A 133 -7.41 -7.80 6.42
C MET A 133 -6.29 -7.66 7.46
N THR A 134 -5.78 -6.45 7.68
CA THR A 134 -4.77 -6.17 8.73
C THR A 134 -5.36 -6.33 10.13
N GLU A 135 -6.60 -5.90 10.35
CA GLU A 135 -7.34 -6.13 11.61
C GLU A 135 -7.49 -7.63 11.91
N ALA A 136 -7.82 -8.42 10.88
CA ALA A 136 -7.91 -9.88 11.00
C ALA A 136 -6.54 -10.50 11.39
N LEU A 137 -5.43 -10.01 10.82
CA LEU A 137 -4.08 -10.43 11.22
C LEU A 137 -3.80 -10.11 12.69
N LEU A 138 -4.08 -8.88 13.13
CA LEU A 138 -3.86 -8.45 14.51
C LEU A 138 -4.69 -9.31 15.50
N LYS A 139 -5.96 -9.51 15.19
CA LYS A 139 -6.84 -10.37 15.98
C LYS A 139 -6.33 -11.79 16.06
N ARG A 140 -5.87 -12.36 14.94
CA ARG A 140 -5.31 -13.72 14.91
C ARG A 140 -4.03 -13.83 15.72
N GLU A 141 -3.14 -12.82 15.64
CA GLU A 141 -1.92 -12.77 16.48
C GLU A 141 -2.26 -12.76 17.97
N GLN A 142 -3.23 -11.94 18.39
CA GLN A 142 -3.67 -11.86 19.77
C GLN A 142 -4.25 -13.19 20.25
N GLN A 143 -5.07 -13.86 19.44
CA GLN A 143 -5.62 -15.18 19.73
C GLN A 143 -4.52 -16.22 19.92
N MET A 144 -3.56 -16.29 18.99
CA MET A 144 -2.48 -17.26 19.08
C MET A 144 -1.55 -17.00 20.29
N LYS A 145 -1.27 -15.75 20.61
CA LYS A 145 -0.52 -15.38 21.83
C LYS A 145 -1.24 -15.81 23.08
N GLU A 146 -2.56 -15.65 23.14
CA GLU A 146 -3.38 -16.08 24.28
C GLU A 146 -3.46 -17.62 24.37
N GLU A 147 -3.61 -18.33 23.26
CA GLU A 147 -3.56 -19.80 23.20
C GLU A 147 -2.22 -20.32 23.74
N MET A 148 -1.10 -19.70 23.30
CA MET A 148 0.24 -20.05 23.78
C MET A 148 0.43 -19.74 25.27
N ARG A 149 -0.12 -18.63 25.76
CA ARG A 149 -0.08 -18.27 27.19
C ARG A 149 -0.79 -19.31 28.04
N LYS A 150 -2.02 -19.67 27.67
CA LYS A 150 -2.81 -20.69 28.38
C LYS A 150 -2.08 -22.03 28.42
N HIS A 151 -1.53 -22.46 27.27
CA HIS A 151 -0.75 -23.69 27.21
C HIS A 151 0.45 -23.70 28.18
N ARG A 152 1.18 -22.58 28.27
CA ARG A 152 2.30 -22.42 29.21
C ARG A 152 1.84 -22.46 30.67
N GLU A 153 0.70 -21.83 30.99
CA GLU A 153 0.12 -21.82 32.32
C GLU A 153 -0.35 -23.24 32.75
N ASP A 154 -0.97 -23.97 31.81
CA ASP A 154 -1.40 -25.36 32.07
C ASP A 154 -0.19 -26.28 32.25
N GLU A 155 0.85 -26.17 31.42
CA GLU A 155 2.09 -26.94 31.60
C GLU A 155 2.84 -26.60 32.91
N ALA A 156 2.85 -25.33 33.33
CA ALA A 156 3.45 -24.92 34.61
C ALA A 156 2.66 -25.51 35.78
N ARG A 157 1.32 -25.50 35.70
CA ARG A 157 0.44 -26.10 36.71
C ARG A 157 0.68 -27.60 36.82
N ASP A 158 0.77 -28.31 35.70
CA ASP A 158 1.02 -29.76 35.68
C ASP A 158 2.40 -30.13 36.28
N ARG A 159 3.36 -29.20 36.22
CA ARG A 159 4.70 -29.34 36.81
C ARG A 159 4.79 -28.86 38.25
N GLY A 160 3.74 -28.24 38.81
CA GLY A 160 3.76 -27.62 40.14
C GLY A 160 4.68 -26.37 40.21
N GLU A 161 4.93 -25.73 39.08
CA GLU A 161 5.73 -24.51 38.96
C GLU A 161 4.81 -23.27 38.92
N GLU A 162 5.31 -22.11 39.42
CA GLU A 162 4.59 -20.85 39.20
C GLU A 162 4.62 -20.46 37.74
N PRO A 163 3.48 -20.01 37.18
CA PRO A 163 3.44 -19.58 35.79
C PRO A 163 4.38 -18.36 35.58
N PRO A 164 5.04 -18.25 34.41
CA PRO A 164 5.93 -17.14 34.13
C PRO A 164 5.15 -15.81 34.21
N ALA A 165 5.74 -14.82 34.88
CA ALA A 165 5.14 -13.50 35.02
C ALA A 165 4.77 -12.90 33.64
N ALA A 166 3.60 -12.30 33.56
CA ALA A 166 3.19 -11.58 32.35
C ALA A 166 4.21 -10.44 32.05
N PRO A 167 4.55 -10.19 30.79
CA PRO A 167 5.42 -9.09 30.43
C PRO A 167 4.84 -7.78 30.98
N ALA A 168 5.72 -6.90 31.49
CA ALA A 168 5.30 -5.62 32.07
C ALA A 168 4.46 -4.84 31.04
N ALA A 169 3.26 -4.47 31.43
CA ALA A 169 2.37 -3.69 30.58
C ALA A 169 3.02 -2.33 30.24
N ASP A 170 2.88 -1.91 28.99
CA ASP A 170 3.31 -0.57 28.61
C ASP A 170 2.37 0.47 29.26
N GLU A 171 2.89 1.30 30.15
CA GLU A 171 2.12 2.35 30.85
C GLU A 171 1.42 3.30 29.86
N ASN A 172 1.99 3.51 28.68
CA ASN A 172 1.39 4.34 27.64
C ASN A 172 0.19 3.65 26.97
N ALA A 173 0.13 2.32 27.02
CA ALA A 173 -0.96 1.51 26.47
C ALA A 173 -2.00 1.10 27.51
N ALA A 174 -1.78 1.43 28.80
CA ALA A 174 -2.65 1.02 29.90
C ALA A 174 -4.08 1.52 29.69
N ALA A 175 -5.03 0.61 29.78
CA ALA A 175 -6.45 0.92 29.64
C ALA A 175 -6.94 1.76 30.84
N PHE A 176 -7.80 2.73 30.55
CA PHE A 176 -8.48 3.53 31.56
C PHE A 176 -9.86 3.99 31.03
N THR A 177 -10.73 4.40 31.95
CA THR A 177 -12.00 5.04 31.61
C THR A 177 -11.91 6.53 31.93
N ASP A 178 -12.33 7.37 30.98
CA ASP A 178 -12.28 8.83 31.14
C ASP A 178 -13.44 9.38 32.00
N SER A 179 -13.44 10.70 32.21
CA SER A 179 -14.48 11.40 32.99
C SER A 179 -15.89 11.31 32.37
N LYS A 180 -15.98 10.98 31.07
CA LYS A 180 -17.23 10.83 30.31
C LYS A 180 -17.65 9.36 30.17
N GLY A 181 -16.94 8.41 30.79
CA GLY A 181 -17.25 6.97 30.74
C GLY A 181 -16.77 6.27 29.47
N ARG A 182 -15.88 6.87 28.66
CA ARG A 182 -15.34 6.27 27.44
C ARG A 182 -14.10 5.43 27.77
N GLU A 183 -14.01 4.25 27.14
CA GLU A 183 -12.83 3.40 27.28
C GLU A 183 -11.67 3.90 26.42
N HIS A 184 -10.48 3.90 27.02
CA HIS A 184 -9.21 4.22 26.38
C HIS A 184 -8.26 3.04 26.52
N LYS A 185 -7.62 2.64 25.41
CA LYS A 185 -6.67 1.51 25.40
C LYS A 185 -5.67 1.67 24.27
N GLY A 186 -4.43 1.25 24.51
CA GLY A 186 -3.40 1.16 23.47
C GLY A 186 -2.76 2.48 23.06
N VAL A 187 -1.78 2.39 22.18
CA VAL A 187 -1.01 3.52 21.66
C VAL A 187 -1.24 3.65 20.16
N LEU A 188 -1.72 4.79 19.73
CA LEU A 188 -1.88 5.18 18.34
C LEU A 188 -0.66 6.02 17.89
N LYS A 189 0.14 5.51 16.97
CA LYS A 189 1.25 6.25 16.35
C LYS A 189 0.81 6.70 14.97
N ILE A 190 0.94 7.99 14.66
CA ILE A 190 0.48 8.57 13.40
C ILE A 190 1.54 9.44 12.75
N ASP A 191 1.62 9.32 11.43
CA ASP A 191 2.46 10.19 10.58
C ASP A 191 2.03 10.06 9.11
N ALA A 192 2.58 10.91 8.23
CA ALA A 192 2.33 10.84 6.80
C ALA A 192 3.62 10.67 5.99
N THR A 193 3.50 9.95 4.89
CA THR A 193 4.60 9.78 3.94
C THR A 193 4.12 9.90 2.50
N CYS A 194 5.05 9.99 1.54
CA CYS A 194 4.73 9.88 0.12
C CYS A 194 4.98 8.44 -0.35
N ALA A 195 4.04 7.90 -1.12
CA ALA A 195 4.21 6.69 -1.91
C ALA A 195 4.55 7.12 -3.34
N ASP A 196 5.83 6.98 -3.71
CA ASP A 196 6.31 7.50 -4.99
C ASP A 196 5.81 6.63 -6.15
N ALA A 197 5.22 7.26 -7.16
CA ALA A 197 4.84 6.60 -8.40
C ALA A 197 6.05 6.48 -9.35
N GLU A 198 6.08 5.39 -10.11
CA GLU A 198 7.07 5.22 -11.18
C GLU A 198 6.78 6.19 -12.32
N VAL A 199 7.26 7.42 -12.18
CA VAL A 199 7.20 8.46 -13.22
C VAL A 199 8.60 9.00 -13.48
N ARG A 200 8.89 9.29 -14.77
CA ARG A 200 10.10 10.00 -15.10
C ARG A 200 10.06 11.40 -14.48
N TYR A 201 11.19 11.89 -13.97
CA TYR A 201 11.26 13.27 -13.47
C TYR A 201 10.68 14.24 -14.51
N PRO A 202 9.66 15.04 -14.18
CA PRO A 202 8.90 15.83 -15.13
C PRO A 202 9.68 17.07 -15.58
N VAL A 203 10.39 16.94 -16.69
CA VAL A 203 11.00 18.07 -17.41
C VAL A 203 10.01 18.52 -18.49
N ASP A 204 9.79 19.84 -18.62
CA ASP A 204 8.76 20.37 -19.52
C ASP A 204 8.90 19.88 -20.97
N VAL A 205 10.11 19.90 -21.51
CA VAL A 205 10.35 19.38 -22.87
C VAL A 205 10.02 17.91 -23.04
N ASP A 206 10.22 17.11 -21.99
CA ASP A 206 9.94 15.67 -22.02
C ASP A 206 8.43 15.39 -22.05
N ILE A 207 7.67 16.13 -21.24
CA ILE A 207 6.21 16.00 -21.17
C ILE A 207 5.57 16.47 -22.48
N ILE A 208 6.08 17.57 -23.06
CA ILE A 208 5.60 18.07 -24.36
C ILE A 208 5.94 17.10 -25.49
N ASP A 209 7.13 16.47 -25.50
CA ASP A 209 7.47 15.42 -26.50
C ASP A 209 6.53 14.23 -26.40
N ASP A 210 6.22 13.76 -25.17
CA ASP A 210 5.23 12.71 -24.93
C ASP A 210 3.85 13.12 -25.49
N GLY A 211 3.43 14.37 -25.26
CA GLY A 211 2.18 14.92 -25.80
C GLY A 211 2.16 14.94 -27.34
N CYS A 212 3.22 15.44 -27.98
CA CYS A 212 3.33 15.44 -29.45
C CYS A 212 3.27 14.02 -30.03
N ARG A 213 3.98 13.08 -29.42
CA ARG A 213 4.01 11.68 -29.83
C ARG A 213 2.63 10.99 -29.71
N VAL A 214 1.93 11.28 -28.64
CA VAL A 214 0.59 10.72 -28.38
C VAL A 214 -0.42 11.32 -29.36
N MET A 215 -0.36 12.61 -29.61
CA MET A 215 -1.25 13.31 -30.53
C MET A 215 -1.11 12.77 -31.97
N ASP A 216 0.13 12.64 -32.48
CA ASP A 216 0.39 12.03 -33.80
C ASP A 216 -0.19 10.62 -33.88
N ARG A 217 0.00 9.78 -32.84
CA ARG A 217 -0.53 8.42 -32.78
C ARG A 217 -2.06 8.41 -32.84
N PHE A 218 -2.73 9.31 -32.15
CA PHE A 218 -4.20 9.36 -32.12
C PHE A 218 -4.76 9.86 -33.45
N ILE A 219 -4.18 10.89 -34.05
CA ILE A 219 -4.55 11.35 -35.40
C ILE A 219 -4.47 10.19 -36.41
N ARG A 220 -3.34 9.48 -36.44
CA ARG A 220 -3.15 8.34 -37.34
C ARG A 220 -4.16 7.21 -37.08
N ARG A 221 -4.48 6.95 -35.82
CA ARG A 221 -5.44 5.92 -35.44
C ARG A 221 -6.86 6.26 -35.89
N ILE A 222 -7.27 7.51 -35.70
CA ILE A 222 -8.58 8.00 -36.14
C ILE A 222 -8.66 7.93 -37.67
N CYS A 223 -7.67 8.46 -38.39
CA CYS A 223 -7.64 8.39 -39.84
C CYS A 223 -7.70 6.97 -40.37
N LYS A 224 -7.00 6.02 -39.73
CA LYS A 224 -7.05 4.59 -40.11
C LYS A 224 -8.44 4.00 -39.85
N ALA A 225 -9.10 4.34 -38.76
CA ALA A 225 -10.43 3.82 -38.44
C ALA A 225 -11.50 4.32 -39.42
N ASP A 226 -11.36 5.59 -39.86
CA ASP A 226 -12.30 6.24 -40.78
C ASP A 226 -11.87 6.10 -42.27
N HIS A 227 -10.82 5.33 -42.57
CA HIS A 227 -10.25 5.12 -43.92
C HIS A 227 -9.94 6.42 -44.69
N ILE A 228 -9.49 7.48 -43.98
CA ILE A 228 -9.11 8.74 -44.58
C ILE A 228 -7.58 8.89 -44.62
N SER A 229 -7.10 9.73 -45.54
CA SER A 229 -5.66 10.04 -45.62
C SER A 229 -5.18 10.76 -44.37
N VAL A 230 -4.00 10.35 -43.87
CA VAL A 230 -3.42 10.99 -42.69
C VAL A 230 -2.93 12.38 -43.05
N PRO A 231 -3.44 13.46 -42.42
CA PRO A 231 -2.94 14.79 -42.64
C PRO A 231 -1.49 14.94 -42.16
N TYR A 232 -0.80 15.97 -42.60
CA TYR A 232 0.54 16.26 -42.11
C TYR A 232 0.50 16.55 -40.62
N THR A 233 1.28 15.78 -39.82
CA THR A 233 1.48 16.04 -38.39
C THR A 233 2.83 16.70 -38.16
N TYR A 234 2.88 17.55 -37.14
CA TYR A 234 4.10 18.32 -36.81
C TYR A 234 5.02 17.57 -35.84
N TYR A 235 4.68 16.36 -35.45
CA TYR A 235 5.47 15.54 -34.51
C TYR A 235 6.93 15.38 -34.95
N GLY A 236 7.21 15.18 -36.23
CA GLY A 236 8.60 15.09 -36.74
C GLY A 236 9.44 16.32 -36.46
N LYS A 237 8.86 17.54 -36.60
CA LYS A 237 9.54 18.79 -36.28
C LYS A 237 9.76 18.94 -34.76
N ALA A 238 8.74 18.68 -33.95
CA ALA A 238 8.84 18.72 -32.49
C ALA A 238 9.91 17.72 -31.99
N ARG A 239 9.92 16.51 -32.52
CA ARG A 239 10.88 15.46 -32.15
C ARG A 239 12.33 15.82 -32.53
N ASN A 240 12.53 16.50 -33.64
CA ASN A 240 13.86 16.95 -34.02
C ASN A 240 14.37 18.07 -33.10
N ALA A 241 13.51 19.03 -32.73
CA ALA A 241 13.85 20.09 -31.79
C ALA A 241 14.19 19.48 -30.40
N TYR A 242 13.37 18.55 -29.91
CA TYR A 242 13.64 17.80 -28.68
C TYR A 242 15.00 17.09 -28.74
N ARG A 243 15.24 16.28 -29.78
CA ARG A 243 16.49 15.52 -29.93
C ARG A 243 17.72 16.42 -30.00
N TYR A 244 17.61 17.57 -30.65
CA TYR A 244 18.66 18.56 -30.70
C TYR A 244 19.01 19.06 -29.30
N LEU A 245 18.01 19.52 -28.52
CA LEU A 245 18.21 19.99 -27.16
C LEU A 245 18.81 18.92 -26.23
N VAL A 246 18.33 17.68 -26.32
CA VAL A 246 18.79 16.56 -25.44
C VAL A 246 20.26 16.24 -25.71
N LYS A 247 20.71 16.31 -26.96
CA LYS A 247 22.12 16.04 -27.36
C LYS A 247 23.10 17.11 -26.91
N MET A 248 22.64 18.31 -26.62
CA MET A 248 23.51 19.43 -26.24
C MET A 248 24.09 19.22 -24.83
N LYS A 249 25.43 19.33 -24.70
CA LYS A 249 26.13 19.23 -23.41
C LYS A 249 25.81 20.41 -22.48
N LYS A 250 25.69 21.64 -23.06
CA LYS A 250 25.31 22.84 -22.31
C LYS A 250 23.96 23.34 -22.84
N LYS A 251 22.97 23.39 -21.94
CA LYS A 251 21.60 23.83 -22.24
C LYS A 251 21.40 25.23 -21.68
N GLY A 252 21.64 26.26 -22.51
CA GLY A 252 21.37 27.64 -22.13
C GLY A 252 19.85 27.89 -22.01
N GLY A 253 19.44 28.79 -21.12
CA GLY A 253 18.02 29.08 -20.88
C GLY A 253 17.27 29.53 -22.13
N LYS A 254 17.92 30.32 -23.01
CA LYS A 254 17.34 30.74 -24.29
C LYS A 254 17.05 29.56 -25.22
N LEU A 255 18.01 28.64 -25.38
CA LEU A 255 17.82 27.43 -26.21
C LEU A 255 16.67 26.55 -25.69
N VAL A 256 16.56 26.39 -24.38
CA VAL A 256 15.46 25.64 -23.77
C VAL A 256 14.13 26.33 -24.07
N LYS A 257 14.04 27.64 -23.89
CA LYS A 257 12.83 28.43 -24.15
C LYS A 257 12.40 28.35 -25.61
N ASP A 258 13.33 28.56 -26.55
CA ASP A 258 13.06 28.49 -27.99
C ASP A 258 12.60 27.09 -28.41
N THR A 259 13.15 26.04 -27.79
CA THR A 259 12.74 24.64 -28.04
C THR A 259 11.33 24.37 -27.53
N ILE A 260 10.99 24.84 -26.32
CA ILE A 260 9.65 24.70 -25.74
C ILE A 260 8.62 25.40 -26.62
N GLU A 261 8.90 26.65 -27.06
CA GLU A 261 8.03 27.42 -27.95
C GLU A 261 7.75 26.66 -29.26
N GLN A 262 8.81 26.16 -29.89
CA GLN A 262 8.69 25.37 -31.12
C GLN A 262 7.87 24.10 -30.92
N MET A 263 8.09 23.38 -29.84
CA MET A 263 7.37 22.13 -29.55
C MET A 263 5.91 22.41 -29.23
N LEU A 264 5.61 23.45 -28.43
CA LEU A 264 4.21 23.85 -28.12
C LEU A 264 3.48 24.27 -29.40
N SER A 265 4.14 25.05 -30.27
CA SER A 265 3.56 25.45 -31.58
C SER A 265 3.25 24.22 -32.46
N CYS A 266 4.12 23.21 -32.47
CA CYS A 266 3.87 21.96 -33.18
C CYS A 266 2.68 21.20 -32.58
N LEU A 267 2.64 21.06 -31.25
CA LEU A 267 1.55 20.39 -30.55
C LEU A 267 0.22 21.09 -30.76
N HIS A 268 0.21 22.43 -30.71
CA HIS A 268 -0.98 23.22 -30.99
C HIS A 268 -1.59 22.92 -32.37
N ARG A 269 -0.74 22.87 -33.41
CA ARG A 269 -1.18 22.56 -34.77
C ARG A 269 -1.75 21.14 -34.89
N ASP A 270 -1.13 20.17 -34.22
CA ASP A 270 -1.63 18.79 -34.19
C ASP A 270 -2.95 18.70 -33.40
N ILE A 271 -3.14 19.49 -32.35
CA ILE A 271 -4.42 19.65 -31.64
C ILE A 271 -5.50 20.21 -32.59
N LEU A 272 -5.22 21.29 -33.32
CA LEU A 272 -6.14 21.86 -34.28
C LEU A 272 -6.48 20.85 -35.40
N THR A 273 -5.50 20.07 -35.83
CA THR A 273 -5.72 18.98 -36.82
C THR A 273 -6.68 17.94 -36.26
N LEU A 274 -6.53 17.52 -35.00
CA LEU A 274 -7.44 16.60 -34.34
C LEU A 274 -8.86 17.17 -34.24
N ILE A 275 -8.98 18.45 -33.83
CA ILE A 275 -10.26 19.13 -33.72
C ILE A 275 -10.95 19.18 -35.07
N ASN A 276 -10.25 19.55 -36.13
CA ASN A 276 -10.79 19.61 -37.49
C ASN A 276 -11.26 18.23 -37.99
N LEU A 277 -10.51 17.16 -37.70
CA LEU A 277 -10.91 15.78 -38.04
C LEU A 277 -12.16 15.34 -37.30
N THR A 278 -12.41 15.86 -36.10
CA THR A 278 -13.53 15.45 -35.25
C THR A 278 -14.70 16.43 -35.26
N ALA A 279 -14.60 17.55 -35.99
CA ALA A 279 -15.67 18.54 -36.12
C ALA A 279 -16.91 17.95 -36.79
N GLY A 280 -18.09 18.14 -36.20
CA GLY A 280 -19.38 17.62 -36.68
C GLY A 280 -19.68 16.17 -36.33
N GLU A 281 -18.70 15.29 -36.25
CA GLU A 281 -18.86 13.86 -35.94
C GLU A 281 -17.93 13.41 -34.80
N PHE A 282 -17.59 14.33 -33.92
CA PHE A 282 -16.62 14.12 -32.84
C PHE A 282 -16.88 12.84 -32.05
N ARG A 283 -18.13 12.55 -31.73
CA ARG A 283 -18.51 11.41 -30.91
C ARG A 283 -18.16 10.08 -31.57
N TYR A 284 -18.43 9.95 -32.87
CA TYR A 284 -18.21 8.71 -33.62
C TYR A 284 -16.72 8.44 -33.86
N ARG A 285 -15.96 9.46 -34.28
CA ARG A 285 -14.54 9.33 -34.59
C ARG A 285 -13.69 9.00 -33.37
N LEU A 286 -14.02 9.57 -32.21
CA LEU A 286 -13.33 9.24 -30.96
C LEU A 286 -13.65 7.85 -30.40
N ASP A 287 -14.72 7.21 -30.87
CA ASP A 287 -15.08 5.86 -30.41
C ASP A 287 -14.07 4.78 -30.81
N CYS A 288 -13.21 5.04 -31.80
CA CYS A 288 -12.09 4.17 -32.13
C CYS A 288 -10.99 4.17 -31.05
N LEU A 289 -10.98 5.16 -30.15
CA LEU A 289 -10.06 5.23 -29.03
C LEU A 289 -10.64 4.50 -27.81
N ARG A 290 -9.86 3.61 -27.23
CA ARG A 290 -10.23 2.92 -25.99
C ARG A 290 -10.32 3.92 -24.82
N LYS A 291 -10.99 3.52 -23.74
CA LYS A 291 -11.19 4.36 -22.54
C LYS A 291 -9.86 4.90 -21.96
N ASP A 292 -8.84 4.05 -21.91
CA ASP A 292 -7.49 4.42 -21.46
C ASP A 292 -6.85 5.48 -22.37
N GLN A 293 -7.02 5.35 -23.68
CA GLN A 293 -6.49 6.29 -24.67
C GLN A 293 -7.21 7.65 -24.63
N ARG A 294 -8.52 7.67 -24.44
CA ARG A 294 -9.28 8.93 -24.24
C ARG A 294 -8.79 9.68 -23.02
N ARG A 295 -8.54 8.98 -21.90
CA ARG A 295 -7.98 9.60 -20.70
C ARG A 295 -6.60 10.22 -20.96
N VAL A 296 -5.74 9.53 -21.72
CA VAL A 296 -4.43 10.10 -22.10
C VAL A 296 -4.59 11.31 -23.05
N LEU A 297 -5.58 11.30 -23.94
CA LEU A 297 -5.91 12.45 -24.78
C LEU A 297 -6.33 13.65 -23.94
N ASP A 298 -7.27 13.45 -23.00
CA ASP A 298 -7.72 14.52 -22.10
C ASP A 298 -6.58 15.07 -21.25
N ALA A 299 -5.71 14.20 -20.75
CA ALA A 299 -4.51 14.61 -20.02
C ALA A 299 -3.52 15.40 -20.90
N THR A 300 -3.37 15.02 -22.18
CA THR A 300 -2.51 15.73 -23.14
C THR A 300 -3.06 17.14 -23.44
N MET A 301 -4.36 17.27 -23.59
CA MET A 301 -5.01 18.58 -23.79
C MET A 301 -4.81 19.49 -22.56
N LYS A 302 -5.07 18.98 -21.35
CA LYS A 302 -4.84 19.75 -20.11
C LYS A 302 -3.36 20.14 -19.95
N MET A 303 -2.45 19.21 -20.20
CA MET A 303 -1.01 19.45 -20.15
C MET A 303 -0.59 20.54 -21.11
N TYR A 304 -1.11 20.53 -22.37
CA TYR A 304 -0.81 21.59 -23.35
C TYR A 304 -1.18 22.96 -22.81
N PHE A 305 -2.41 23.17 -22.32
CA PHE A 305 -2.85 24.46 -21.78
C PHE A 305 -2.02 24.89 -20.55
N GLN A 306 -1.66 23.97 -19.67
CA GLN A 306 -0.80 24.27 -18.52
C GLN A 306 0.62 24.70 -18.96
N GLN A 307 1.22 24.01 -19.92
CA GLN A 307 2.55 24.33 -20.44
C GLN A 307 2.55 25.64 -21.21
N GLU A 308 1.52 25.93 -22.00
CA GLU A 308 1.34 27.20 -22.69
C GLU A 308 1.20 28.37 -21.70
N GLN A 309 0.37 28.21 -20.67
CA GLN A 309 0.21 29.19 -19.59
C GLN A 309 1.56 29.49 -18.91
N MET A 310 2.26 28.44 -18.46
CA MET A 310 3.57 28.58 -17.79
C MET A 310 4.60 29.22 -18.69
N PHE A 311 4.61 28.90 -20.00
CA PHE A 311 5.49 29.50 -20.96
C PHE A 311 5.22 31.02 -21.15
N CYS A 312 3.94 31.41 -21.25
CA CYS A 312 3.52 32.80 -21.42
C CYS A 312 3.76 33.66 -20.17
N THR A 313 3.50 33.11 -18.99
CA THR A 313 3.67 33.83 -17.70
C THR A 313 5.11 33.81 -17.20
N GLY A 314 5.95 32.90 -17.68
CA GLY A 314 7.29 32.66 -17.16
C GLY A 314 7.31 31.95 -15.80
N GLU A 315 6.18 31.47 -15.33
CA GLU A 315 6.08 30.69 -14.10
C GLU A 315 6.49 29.23 -14.32
N HIS A 316 7.03 28.59 -13.29
CA HIS A 316 7.44 27.18 -13.35
C HIS A 316 6.46 26.23 -12.64
N SER A 317 5.31 26.73 -12.20
CA SER A 317 4.28 25.98 -11.51
C SER A 317 2.89 26.46 -11.90
N CYS A 318 1.92 25.54 -11.87
CA CYS A 318 0.49 25.85 -12.03
C CYS A 318 -0.33 24.92 -11.14
N LYS A 319 -1.58 25.30 -10.92
CA LYS A 319 -2.52 24.48 -10.16
C LYS A 319 -2.76 23.14 -10.87
N ASP A 320 -2.81 22.06 -10.11
CA ASP A 320 -3.07 20.69 -10.60
C ASP A 320 -2.13 20.26 -11.75
N ARG A 321 -0.87 20.69 -11.69
CA ARG A 321 0.12 20.45 -12.73
C ARG A 321 0.22 18.98 -13.10
N ILE A 322 0.02 18.65 -14.36
CA ILE A 322 0.24 17.32 -14.91
C ILE A 322 1.73 17.08 -15.06
N VAL A 323 2.23 16.07 -14.35
CA VAL A 323 3.64 15.64 -14.38
C VAL A 323 3.86 14.42 -15.27
N SER A 324 2.79 13.72 -15.61
CA SER A 324 2.78 12.62 -16.58
C SER A 324 1.41 12.52 -17.25
N ILE A 325 1.36 12.51 -18.57
CA ILE A 325 0.10 12.34 -19.31
C ILE A 325 -0.44 10.89 -19.19
N PHE A 326 0.42 9.92 -18.87
CA PHE A 326 0.04 8.51 -18.68
C PHE A 326 -0.48 8.22 -17.29
N GLN A 327 -0.06 9.02 -16.30
CA GLN A 327 -0.48 8.98 -14.91
C GLN A 327 -0.92 10.37 -14.46
N SER A 328 -2.00 10.86 -15.06
CA SER A 328 -2.48 12.24 -14.90
C SER A 328 -2.99 12.59 -13.49
N HIS A 329 -3.14 11.62 -12.62
CA HIS A 329 -3.49 11.77 -11.20
C HIS A 329 -2.28 12.09 -10.32
N VAL A 330 -1.06 11.71 -10.75
CA VAL A 330 0.16 11.96 -9.97
C VAL A 330 0.43 13.46 -9.89
N ARG A 331 0.75 13.92 -8.68
CA ARG A 331 1.03 15.33 -8.37
C ARG A 331 2.42 15.50 -7.74
N PRO A 332 3.03 16.70 -7.89
CA PRO A 332 4.22 17.05 -7.14
C PRO A 332 3.86 17.29 -5.67
N ILE A 333 4.52 16.59 -4.75
CA ILE A 333 4.38 16.75 -3.31
C ILE A 333 5.66 17.39 -2.78
N VAL A 334 5.56 18.62 -2.30
CA VAL A 334 6.69 19.38 -1.72
C VAL A 334 6.91 18.92 -0.29
N ARG A 335 8.09 18.41 0.04
CA ARG A 335 8.42 17.88 1.37
C ARG A 335 9.50 18.65 2.12
N GLY A 336 10.16 19.61 1.52
CA GLY A 336 11.20 20.43 2.18
C GLY A 336 12.41 19.65 2.70
N LYS A 337 12.64 18.41 2.20
CA LYS A 337 13.83 17.62 2.57
C LYS A 337 15.05 18.06 1.77
N ALA A 338 16.23 18.05 2.41
CA ALA A 338 17.48 18.45 1.79
C ALA A 338 17.89 17.60 0.57
N SER A 339 17.46 16.32 0.51
CA SER A 339 17.82 15.38 -0.55
C SER A 339 16.85 15.35 -1.74
N ALA A 340 15.58 15.72 -1.52
CA ALA A 340 14.56 15.80 -2.57
C ALA A 340 13.48 16.78 -2.14
N ASN A 341 13.41 17.93 -2.79
CA ASN A 341 12.42 18.96 -2.47
C ASN A 341 11.01 18.56 -2.90
N VAL A 342 10.88 17.71 -3.92
CA VAL A 342 9.60 17.29 -4.51
C VAL A 342 9.63 15.79 -4.75
N GLU A 343 8.60 15.11 -4.27
CA GLU A 343 8.29 13.70 -4.55
C GLU A 343 7.05 13.65 -5.48
N PHE A 344 6.93 12.60 -6.30
CA PHE A 344 5.83 12.46 -7.27
C PHE A 344 5.05 11.19 -6.96
N GLY A 345 3.87 11.32 -6.39
CA GLY A 345 3.10 10.15 -5.96
C GLY A 345 1.87 10.55 -5.16
N ALA A 346 1.44 9.64 -4.30
CA ALA A 346 0.35 9.88 -3.37
C ALA A 346 0.89 10.22 -1.96
N LYS A 347 0.25 11.13 -1.26
CA LYS A 347 0.47 11.35 0.17
C LYS A 347 -0.45 10.43 0.96
N ILE A 348 0.11 9.62 1.83
CA ILE A 348 -0.63 8.67 2.67
C ILE A 348 -0.46 9.02 4.14
N GLY A 349 -1.58 9.10 4.86
CA GLY A 349 -1.64 9.14 6.33
C GLY A 349 -1.70 7.71 6.87
N VAL A 350 -0.74 7.35 7.69
CA VAL A 350 -0.58 6.00 8.23
C VAL A 350 -0.67 6.02 9.74
N SER A 351 -1.41 5.07 10.30
CA SER A 351 -1.37 4.77 11.72
C SER A 351 -0.69 3.42 11.99
N ILE A 352 -0.04 3.32 13.14
CA ILE A 352 0.54 2.08 13.63
C ILE A 352 -0.06 1.75 15.00
N VAL A 353 -0.62 0.56 15.09
CA VAL A 353 -1.16 -0.03 16.33
C VAL A 353 -0.55 -1.41 16.51
N GLU A 354 0.07 -1.65 17.66
CA GLU A 354 0.78 -2.92 17.97
C GLU A 354 1.76 -3.35 16.87
N GLY A 355 2.40 -2.37 16.18
CA GLY A 355 3.35 -2.59 15.09
C GLY A 355 2.72 -2.88 13.73
N TYR A 356 1.39 -2.95 13.61
CA TYR A 356 0.66 -3.08 12.35
C TYR A 356 0.37 -1.72 11.74
N ASN A 357 0.52 -1.62 10.43
CA ASN A 357 0.31 -0.39 9.67
C ASN A 357 -1.08 -0.38 9.05
N PHE A 358 -1.77 0.73 9.18
CA PHE A 358 -3.06 1.01 8.56
C PHE A 358 -2.94 2.28 7.71
N ILE A 359 -3.44 2.27 6.49
CA ILE A 359 -3.53 3.48 5.66
C ILE A 359 -4.89 4.11 5.94
N ASP A 360 -4.89 5.23 6.64
CA ASP A 360 -6.12 5.92 7.06
C ASP A 360 -6.57 6.97 6.05
N HIS A 361 -5.61 7.60 5.37
CA HIS A 361 -5.86 8.60 4.35
C HIS A 361 -4.95 8.38 3.15
N HIS A 362 -5.51 8.35 1.95
CA HIS A 362 -4.80 8.24 0.69
C HIS A 362 -5.21 9.40 -0.21
N SER A 363 -4.27 10.25 -0.60
CA SER A 363 -4.54 11.41 -1.45
C SER A 363 -3.46 11.59 -2.50
N TRP A 364 -3.88 11.85 -3.73
CA TRP A 364 -3.00 12.25 -4.83
C TRP A 364 -2.65 13.74 -4.77
N ASP A 365 -3.42 14.52 -4.02
CA ASP A 365 -3.15 15.94 -3.80
C ASP A 365 -2.38 16.14 -2.50
N ALA A 366 -1.50 17.15 -2.48
CA ALA A 366 -0.81 17.56 -1.26
C ALA A 366 -1.82 18.13 -0.25
N TYR A 367 -1.81 17.60 0.96
CA TYR A 367 -2.64 18.07 2.05
C TYR A 367 -1.83 18.30 3.34
N ASN A 368 -2.38 19.08 4.27
CA ASN A 368 -1.77 19.26 5.59
C ASN A 368 -2.10 18.07 6.48
N GLU A 369 -1.13 17.25 6.79
CA GLU A 369 -1.28 16.04 7.62
C GLU A 369 -1.81 16.34 9.03
N GLY A 370 -1.55 17.54 9.55
CA GLY A 370 -2.11 17.97 10.84
C GLY A 370 -3.65 18.05 10.85
N ALA A 371 -4.32 18.04 9.69
CA ALA A 371 -5.78 17.97 9.61
C ALA A 371 -6.32 16.54 9.82
N ASP A 372 -5.49 15.52 9.69
CA ASP A 372 -5.92 14.11 9.74
C ASP A 372 -6.08 13.56 11.15
N LEU A 373 -5.71 14.31 12.20
CA LEU A 373 -5.74 13.81 13.58
C LEU A 373 -7.12 13.23 13.95
N GLN A 374 -8.18 13.98 13.70
CA GLN A 374 -9.55 13.53 14.03
C GLN A 374 -9.92 12.28 13.22
N LEU A 375 -9.67 12.28 11.93
CA LEU A 375 -9.91 11.12 11.06
C LEU A 375 -9.21 9.85 11.60
N GLN A 376 -7.95 9.98 12.03
CA GLN A 376 -7.18 8.85 12.53
C GLN A 376 -7.65 8.37 13.91
N ILE A 377 -8.16 9.27 14.76
CA ILE A 377 -8.83 8.89 16.02
C ILE A 377 -10.13 8.16 15.73
N ASP A 378 -10.95 8.67 14.81
CA ASP A 378 -12.24 8.07 14.44
C ASP A 378 -12.04 6.67 13.86
N LYS A 379 -11.04 6.51 12.97
CA LYS A 379 -10.65 5.22 12.40
C LYS A 379 -10.14 4.24 13.46
N TYR A 380 -9.41 4.72 14.47
CA TYR A 380 -9.00 3.89 15.61
C TYR A 380 -10.22 3.40 16.39
N GLN A 381 -11.15 4.30 16.70
CA GLN A 381 -12.36 3.97 17.44
C GLN A 381 -13.27 3.00 16.66
N GLU A 382 -13.38 3.18 15.34
CA GLU A 382 -14.13 2.26 14.47
C GLU A 382 -13.55 0.83 14.50
N ARG A 383 -12.21 0.70 14.49
CA ARG A 383 -11.52 -0.59 14.48
C ARG A 383 -11.53 -1.33 15.82
N PHE A 384 -11.33 -0.59 16.90
CA PHE A 384 -11.06 -1.19 18.21
C PHE A 384 -12.19 -0.99 19.23
N GLY A 385 -13.24 -0.23 18.89
CA GLY A 385 -14.38 0.04 19.76
C GLY A 385 -14.07 0.95 20.96
N CYS A 386 -12.83 1.45 21.09
CA CYS A 386 -12.38 2.33 22.17
C CYS A 386 -11.51 3.46 21.63
N LEU A 387 -11.25 4.48 22.43
CA LEU A 387 -10.30 5.53 22.11
C LEU A 387 -8.86 5.10 22.40
N PRO A 388 -7.84 5.64 21.72
CA PRO A 388 -6.46 5.39 22.09
C PRO A 388 -6.15 6.03 23.47
N ALA A 389 -5.43 5.31 24.33
CA ALA A 389 -4.96 5.87 25.59
C ALA A 389 -3.90 6.95 25.39
N THR A 390 -3.06 6.77 24.38
CA THR A 390 -1.98 7.69 24.03
C THR A 390 -1.85 7.85 22.52
N ILE A 391 -1.61 9.08 22.06
CA ILE A 391 -1.25 9.38 20.67
C ILE A 391 0.19 9.87 20.60
N LEU A 392 0.95 9.27 19.68
CA LEU A 392 2.33 9.65 19.34
C LEU A 392 2.35 10.14 17.88
N ALA A 393 2.58 11.44 17.71
CA ALA A 393 2.56 12.10 16.41
C ALA A 393 3.70 13.11 16.28
N ASP A 394 3.97 13.56 15.04
CA ASP A 394 4.91 14.65 14.82
C ASP A 394 4.33 16.00 15.25
N LYS A 395 5.22 16.98 15.41
CA LYS A 395 4.89 18.34 15.84
C LYS A 395 3.81 19.01 14.99
N ILE A 396 3.74 18.68 13.71
CA ILE A 396 2.76 19.25 12.77
C ILE A 396 1.30 18.90 13.14
N TYR A 397 1.09 17.73 13.77
CA TYR A 397 -0.23 17.32 14.27
C TYR A 397 -0.63 18.08 15.55
N MET A 398 0.31 18.70 16.25
CA MET A 398 0.08 19.28 17.58
C MET A 398 -0.20 20.80 17.54
N ASN A 399 -1.02 21.22 16.56
CA ASN A 399 -1.55 22.58 16.51
C ASN A 399 -2.55 22.86 17.65
N LYS A 400 -2.97 24.12 17.82
CA LYS A 400 -3.85 24.54 18.92
C LYS A 400 -5.21 23.83 18.91
N ALA A 401 -5.80 23.64 17.72
CA ALA A 401 -7.10 22.97 17.57
C ALA A 401 -7.00 21.49 17.97
N ASN A 402 -6.01 20.77 17.43
CA ASN A 402 -5.80 19.36 17.75
C ASN A 402 -5.51 19.11 19.22
N ARG A 403 -4.75 20.00 19.88
CA ARG A 403 -4.54 19.91 21.33
C ARG A 403 -5.82 20.10 22.14
N ALA A 404 -6.74 20.94 21.67
CA ALA A 404 -8.06 21.09 22.29
C ALA A 404 -8.88 19.80 22.15
N VAL A 405 -8.86 19.17 20.95
CA VAL A 405 -9.50 17.86 20.71
C VAL A 405 -8.92 16.78 21.64
N LEU A 406 -7.60 16.63 21.69
CA LEU A 406 -6.96 15.64 22.57
C LEU A 406 -7.30 15.86 24.05
N LYS A 407 -7.41 17.12 24.48
CA LYS A 407 -7.81 17.46 25.85
C LYS A 407 -9.28 17.10 26.12
N ASP A 408 -10.21 17.41 25.20
CA ASP A 408 -11.63 17.07 25.34
C ASP A 408 -11.86 15.54 25.31
N LEU A 409 -11.08 14.84 24.51
CA LEU A 409 -11.09 13.38 24.45
C LEU A 409 -10.24 12.72 25.56
N GLU A 410 -9.60 13.46 26.45
CA GLU A 410 -8.71 12.97 27.52
C GLU A 410 -7.60 12.02 27.02
N ILE A 411 -7.18 12.16 25.76
CA ILE A 411 -6.12 11.34 25.17
C ILE A 411 -4.75 11.90 25.54
N LYS A 412 -3.87 11.05 26.05
CA LYS A 412 -2.51 11.45 26.45
C LYS A 412 -1.65 11.74 25.21
N ASN A 413 -0.81 12.78 25.29
CA ASN A 413 0.23 13.06 24.32
C ASN A 413 1.48 13.59 25.03
N TYR A 414 2.66 13.28 24.47
CA TYR A 414 3.95 13.66 25.04
C TYR A 414 4.70 14.69 24.19
N CYS A 415 4.01 15.40 23.31
CA CYS A 415 4.63 16.45 22.50
C CYS A 415 4.94 17.69 23.34
N LYS A 416 6.02 18.39 22.98
CA LYS A 416 6.41 19.64 23.64
C LYS A 416 5.26 20.65 23.61
N PRO A 417 5.05 21.43 24.69
CA PRO A 417 4.07 22.52 24.71
C PRO A 417 4.33 23.55 23.60
N LEU A 418 3.26 24.25 23.20
CA LEU A 418 3.38 25.40 22.30
C LEU A 418 3.89 26.62 23.09
N GLY A 419 4.68 27.46 22.42
CA GLY A 419 5.21 28.69 23.01
C GLY A 419 6.57 28.51 23.68
N ARG A 420 6.90 29.45 24.61
CA ARG A 420 8.17 29.43 25.32
C ARG A 420 8.22 28.24 26.29
N PRO A 421 9.33 27.49 26.33
CA PRO A 421 9.49 26.41 27.31
C PRO A 421 9.24 26.93 28.76
N PRO A 422 8.62 26.09 29.61
CA PRO A 422 8.47 26.45 31.03
C PRO A 422 9.85 26.68 31.67
N LYS A 423 9.92 27.57 32.68
CA LYS A 423 11.16 27.87 33.37
C LYS A 423 11.70 26.65 34.12
N ASP A 424 10.79 25.85 34.68
CA ASP A 424 11.14 24.64 35.41
C ASP A 424 11.01 23.42 34.49
N PRO A 425 12.03 22.54 34.48
CA PRO A 425 11.95 21.31 33.70
C PRO A 425 10.81 20.41 34.25
N PRO A 426 10.18 19.56 33.40
CA PRO A 426 9.23 18.56 33.87
C PRO A 426 9.87 17.64 34.93
N CYS A 427 9.08 17.05 35.82
CA CYS A 427 9.59 16.08 36.79
C CYS A 427 10.30 14.91 36.09
N PRO A 428 11.27 14.25 36.74
CA PRO A 428 12.06 13.16 36.12
C PRO A 428 11.22 12.04 35.52
N GLU A 429 10.11 11.65 36.16
CA GLU A 429 9.18 10.63 35.65
C GLU A 429 8.54 11.07 34.35
N ARG A 430 8.07 12.30 34.25
CA ARG A 430 7.51 12.82 32.98
C ARG A 430 8.56 12.95 31.88
N GLN A 431 9.80 13.28 32.24
CA GLN A 431 10.90 13.27 31.25
C GLN A 431 11.19 11.88 30.73
N ALA A 432 11.18 10.84 31.57
CA ALA A 432 11.35 9.45 31.18
C ALA A 432 10.22 8.99 30.27
N LEU A 433 8.95 9.30 30.58
CA LEU A 433 7.80 9.01 29.72
C LEU A 433 7.89 9.71 28.36
N MET A 434 8.31 10.97 28.34
CA MET A 434 8.53 11.71 27.08
C MET A 434 9.65 11.09 26.24
N ALA A 435 10.76 10.68 26.85
CA ALA A 435 11.87 10.02 26.17
C ALA A 435 11.43 8.67 25.57
N LYS A 436 10.67 7.87 26.35
CA LYS A 436 10.08 6.62 25.89
C LYS A 436 9.12 6.85 24.71
N ALA A 437 8.25 7.86 24.80
CA ALA A 437 7.32 8.22 23.75
C ALA A 437 8.02 8.63 22.44
N VAL A 438 9.13 9.37 22.52
CA VAL A 438 9.96 9.71 21.36
C VAL A 438 10.56 8.45 20.73
N GLY A 439 11.08 7.52 21.54
CA GLY A 439 11.58 6.23 21.07
C GLY A 439 10.50 5.41 20.36
N GLN A 440 9.31 5.33 20.95
CA GLN A 440 8.16 4.63 20.34
C GLN A 440 7.68 5.31 19.04
N ARG A 441 7.76 6.64 18.93
CA ARG A 441 7.42 7.35 17.68
C ARG A 441 8.37 7.01 16.53
N ASN A 442 9.65 6.78 16.81
CA ASN A 442 10.62 6.42 15.78
C ASN A 442 10.27 5.12 15.03
N GLU A 443 9.42 4.28 15.62
CA GLU A 443 8.92 3.08 14.95
C GLU A 443 8.21 3.41 13.64
N ILE A 444 7.45 4.53 13.56
CA ILE A 444 6.74 4.88 12.34
C ILE A 444 7.72 5.31 11.22
N GLU A 445 8.79 6.02 11.57
CA GLU A 445 9.84 6.39 10.62
C GLU A 445 10.59 5.15 10.10
N CYS A 446 10.91 4.21 11.00
CA CYS A 446 11.49 2.91 10.63
C CYS A 446 10.51 2.10 9.76
N SER A 447 9.22 2.18 10.05
CA SER A 447 8.17 1.55 9.28
C SER A 447 8.13 2.07 7.85
N PHE A 448 8.18 3.39 7.65
CA PHE A 448 8.24 4.01 6.32
C PHE A 448 9.51 3.62 5.58
N GLY A 449 10.65 3.66 6.26
CA GLY A 449 11.93 3.23 5.67
C GLY A 449 11.88 1.78 5.19
N THR A 450 11.29 0.89 5.98
CA THR A 450 11.12 -0.53 5.63
C THR A 450 10.09 -0.69 4.49
N GLY A 451 8.94 -0.03 4.58
CA GLY A 451 7.92 -0.04 3.53
C GLY A 451 8.48 0.38 2.18
N LYS A 452 9.24 1.46 2.14
CA LYS A 452 9.87 1.97 0.92
C LYS A 452 10.99 1.07 0.39
N ARG A 453 11.94 0.65 1.24
CA ARG A 453 13.15 -0.06 0.80
C ARG A 453 12.95 -1.57 0.63
N VAL A 454 12.14 -2.18 1.49
CA VAL A 454 11.95 -3.64 1.50
C VAL A 454 10.71 -4.07 0.72
N TYR A 455 9.63 -3.26 0.73
CA TYR A 455 8.36 -3.62 0.10
C TYR A 455 7.98 -2.73 -1.10
N GLN A 456 8.91 -1.87 -1.55
CA GLN A 456 8.77 -1.02 -2.74
C GLN A 456 7.55 -0.06 -2.70
N ALA A 457 7.19 0.46 -1.51
CA ALA A 457 6.16 1.49 -1.38
C ALA A 457 6.58 2.86 -1.96
N ASN A 458 7.79 2.97 -2.53
CA ASN A 458 8.32 4.10 -3.28
C ASN A 458 8.55 3.80 -4.78
N ASP A 459 7.98 2.71 -5.29
CA ASP A 459 8.12 2.29 -6.69
C ASP A 459 6.78 1.72 -7.18
N ILE A 460 5.74 2.57 -7.17
CA ILE A 460 4.38 2.19 -7.53
C ILE A 460 4.25 2.15 -9.05
N ARG A 461 4.26 0.95 -9.63
CA ARG A 461 4.23 0.70 -11.08
C ARG A 461 2.83 0.64 -11.67
N ALA A 462 1.81 0.57 -10.83
CA ALA A 462 0.42 0.61 -11.26
C ALA A 462 0.05 2.02 -11.74
N LYS A 463 -0.56 2.12 -12.93
CA LYS A 463 -0.74 3.40 -13.66
C LYS A 463 -2.12 4.02 -13.52
N LEU A 464 -3.07 3.37 -12.87
CA LEU A 464 -4.40 3.89 -12.59
C LEU A 464 -4.49 4.25 -11.11
N PRO A 465 -5.23 5.31 -10.72
CA PRO A 465 -5.34 5.71 -9.32
C PRO A 465 -5.72 4.54 -8.42
N GLU A 466 -6.84 3.91 -8.69
CA GLU A 466 -7.38 2.80 -7.91
C GLU A 466 -6.44 1.58 -7.81
N THR A 467 -5.69 1.30 -8.88
CA THR A 467 -4.72 0.20 -8.87
C THR A 467 -3.42 0.56 -8.16
N ALA A 468 -3.05 1.84 -8.15
CA ALA A 468 -1.88 2.35 -7.46
C ALA A 468 -2.13 2.45 -5.95
N GLU A 469 -3.33 2.82 -5.53
CA GLU A 469 -3.76 2.81 -4.14
C GLU A 469 -3.69 1.40 -3.56
N CYS A 470 -4.32 0.43 -4.22
CA CYS A 470 -4.23 -0.98 -3.83
C CYS A 470 -2.77 -1.48 -3.80
N TRP A 471 -1.92 -1.08 -4.77
CA TRP A 471 -0.50 -1.45 -4.75
C TRP A 471 0.19 -0.94 -3.48
N THR A 472 0.00 0.34 -3.15
CA THR A 472 0.55 0.95 -1.94
C THR A 472 0.06 0.22 -0.69
N GLY A 473 -1.25 -0.02 -0.58
CA GLY A 473 -1.84 -0.78 0.51
C GLY A 473 -1.24 -2.17 0.66
N MET A 474 -1.08 -2.90 -0.45
CA MET A 474 -0.49 -4.25 -0.44
C MET A 474 1.00 -4.27 -0.07
N CYS A 475 1.77 -3.19 -0.32
CA CYS A 475 3.13 -3.09 0.19
C CYS A 475 3.17 -3.09 1.72
N TYR A 476 2.29 -2.31 2.35
CA TYR A 476 2.16 -2.28 3.81
C TYR A 476 1.51 -3.55 4.37
N PHE A 477 0.56 -4.13 3.67
CA PHE A 477 -0.03 -5.41 4.05
C PHE A 477 1.00 -6.55 4.05
N ALA A 478 1.82 -6.67 3.01
CA ALA A 478 2.91 -7.65 2.97
C ALA A 478 3.91 -7.44 4.12
N LYS A 479 4.19 -6.19 4.49
CA LYS A 479 4.97 -5.87 5.69
C LYS A 479 4.29 -6.37 6.97
N ASN A 480 2.97 -6.17 7.10
CA ASN A 480 2.18 -6.65 8.22
C ASN A 480 2.15 -8.18 8.30
N VAL A 481 1.99 -8.88 7.16
CA VAL A 481 2.09 -10.34 7.07
C VAL A 481 3.46 -10.84 7.56
N MET A 482 4.55 -10.17 7.16
CA MET A 482 5.88 -10.56 7.60
C MET A 482 6.19 -10.17 9.06
N LYS A 483 5.50 -9.15 9.62
CA LYS A 483 5.50 -8.90 11.06
C LYS A 483 4.80 -10.04 11.79
N PHE A 484 3.58 -10.39 11.40
CA PHE A 484 2.80 -11.50 11.94
C PHE A 484 3.63 -12.80 11.98
N PHE A 485 4.28 -13.15 10.87
CA PHE A 485 5.17 -14.31 10.81
C PHE A 485 6.30 -14.23 11.84
N ARG A 486 7.04 -13.12 11.91
CA ARG A 486 8.20 -12.98 12.79
C ARG A 486 7.84 -13.02 14.26
N GLU A 487 6.81 -12.31 14.67
CA GLU A 487 6.34 -12.27 16.07
C GLU A 487 5.98 -13.66 16.59
N LEU A 488 5.28 -14.44 15.79
CA LEU A 488 4.84 -15.77 16.20
C LEU A 488 5.94 -16.84 16.05
N CYS A 489 6.82 -16.73 15.04
CA CYS A 489 7.97 -17.60 14.92
C CYS A 489 8.97 -17.42 16.05
N HIS A 490 9.24 -16.19 16.49
CA HIS A 490 10.09 -15.95 17.65
C HIS A 490 9.48 -16.55 18.91
N THR A 491 8.20 -16.35 19.13
CA THR A 491 7.49 -16.92 20.30
C THR A 491 7.51 -18.45 20.29
N LEU A 492 7.33 -19.06 19.13
CA LEU A 492 7.41 -20.51 18.96
C LEU A 492 8.86 -21.04 19.14
N TYR A 493 9.85 -20.33 18.63
CA TYR A 493 11.26 -20.67 18.81
C TYR A 493 11.68 -20.59 20.27
N ASP A 494 11.25 -19.56 21.00
CA ASP A 494 11.51 -19.40 22.43
C ASP A 494 10.83 -20.52 23.23
N LEU A 495 9.61 -20.90 22.85
CA LEU A 495 8.91 -22.05 23.44
C LEU A 495 9.65 -23.36 23.19
N LEU A 496 10.07 -23.63 21.95
CA LEU A 496 10.83 -24.84 21.60
C LEU A 496 12.20 -24.87 22.30
N ARG A 497 12.89 -23.73 22.40
CA ARG A 497 14.14 -23.59 23.12
C ARG A 497 13.95 -23.86 24.62
N PHE A 498 12.87 -23.36 25.21
CA PHE A 498 12.52 -23.64 26.59
C PHE A 498 12.23 -25.13 26.82
N LEU A 499 11.43 -25.76 25.95
CA LEU A 499 11.11 -27.18 26.01
C LEU A 499 12.36 -28.07 25.86
N THR A 500 13.29 -27.69 24.98
CA THR A 500 14.55 -28.43 24.82
C THR A 500 15.47 -28.28 26.06
N LEU A 501 15.48 -27.11 26.70
CA LEU A 501 16.21 -26.88 27.96
C LEU A 501 15.60 -27.71 29.10
N VAL A 502 14.28 -27.78 29.18
CA VAL A 502 13.54 -28.58 30.20
C VAL A 502 13.76 -30.08 29.97
N ALA A 503 13.72 -30.55 28.72
CA ALA A 503 14.04 -31.94 28.36
C ALA A 503 15.48 -32.33 28.70
N PHE A 504 16.40 -31.37 28.48
CA PHE A 504 17.81 -31.56 28.89
C PHE A 504 17.98 -31.69 30.40
N TRP A 505 17.26 -30.90 31.19
CA TRP A 505 17.28 -30.98 32.67
C TRP A 505 16.68 -32.28 33.22
N ARG A 506 15.72 -32.87 32.51
CA ARG A 506 14.98 -34.08 32.97
C ARG A 506 15.58 -35.41 32.55
N GLY A 507 16.53 -35.48 31.64
CA GLY A 507 17.01 -36.79 31.27
C GLY A 507 17.89 -36.93 30.04
N GLY A 508 19.03 -36.25 30.01
CA GLY A 508 20.15 -36.76 29.25
C GLY A 508 20.09 -36.72 27.71
N LEU A 509 19.22 -35.93 27.12
CA LEU A 509 19.25 -35.65 25.67
C LEU A 509 20.29 -34.55 25.37
N ARG A 510 21.20 -34.81 24.43
CA ARG A 510 22.18 -33.81 24.00
C ARG A 510 21.46 -32.66 23.27
N PRO A 511 21.84 -31.38 23.54
CA PRO A 511 21.17 -30.25 22.89
C PRO A 511 21.41 -30.30 21.38
N VAL A 512 20.33 -30.33 20.62
CA VAL A 512 20.39 -30.11 19.16
C VAL A 512 20.76 -28.65 18.93
N ARG A 513 21.89 -28.39 18.29
CA ARG A 513 22.26 -27.05 17.82
C ARG A 513 21.27 -26.64 16.73
N LEU A 514 20.28 -25.85 17.10
CA LEU A 514 19.47 -25.13 16.12
C LEU A 514 20.30 -23.97 15.55
N VAL A 515 20.66 -24.07 14.28
CA VAL A 515 21.33 -23.00 13.56
C VAL A 515 20.30 -21.92 13.24
N ALA A 516 20.50 -20.74 13.81
CA ALA A 516 19.70 -19.58 13.43
C ALA A 516 20.00 -19.25 11.96
N VAL A 517 19.00 -19.33 11.12
CA VAL A 517 19.06 -18.81 9.76
C VAL A 517 18.73 -17.31 9.84
N ASN A 518 19.75 -16.47 9.61
CA ASN A 518 19.64 -15.02 9.50
C ASN A 518 18.82 -14.59 8.28
#